data_f70ab1ee5c86ba3773c63271a58a33a2
#
_entry.id   f70ab1ee5c86ba3773c63271a58a33a2
#
_cell.length_a   1.000
_cell.length_b   1.000
_cell.length_c   1.000
_cell.angle_alpha   90.00
_cell.angle_beta   90.00
_cell.angle_gamma   90.00
#
_symmetry.space_group_name_H-M   'P 1'
#
loop_
_entity.id
_entity.type
_entity.pdbx_description
1 polymer ?
#
loop_
_entity_poly.entity_id
_entity_poly.type
_entity_poly.pdbx_seq_one_letter_code
_entity_poly.pdbx_strand_id
1 'polypeptide(L)'
;MSSSTTSPTATPPTASPDALAAQNELPIESHPFAPFLPENGRMLFLGSFPPTENRWCMHFYYPNFINDFWRIMGHLFFDDRQHFVIADEKRFDEAAIRRFAAEEGLAFFDTARRIRRLKGNASDAFLEVVEATDISSLLAPMPHCNRIVTTGGLAGKVLCDTLGVKQLPKIGTFVHCTADTHALGRDIDFWRMPSSSRAYPLALDKKA
;
A
#
# COMPACT_ATOMS: atom_id res chain seq x y z
N MET A 1 45.63 -20.83 -1.28
CA MET A 1 45.66 -19.38 -1.44
C MET A 1 44.40 -19.02 -2.22
N SER A 2 43.30 -18.70 -1.48
CA SER A 2 42.00 -18.35 -2.10
C SER A 2 41.79 -16.85 -1.90
N SER A 3 41.80 -16.11 -2.99
CA SER A 3 41.56 -14.66 -3.03
C SER A 3 40.07 -14.40 -3.08
N SER A 4 39.54 -13.85 -2.01
CA SER A 4 38.17 -13.32 -1.91
C SER A 4 38.09 -11.93 -2.55
N THR A 5 37.36 -11.82 -3.65
CA THR A 5 37.07 -10.56 -4.33
C THR A 5 35.78 -9.97 -3.73
N THR A 6 35.93 -8.94 -2.93
CA THR A 6 34.81 -8.11 -2.44
C THR A 6 34.39 -7.13 -3.54
N SER A 7 33.14 -7.24 -4.03
CA SER A 7 32.53 -6.27 -4.94
C SER A 7 32.18 -4.99 -4.19
N PRO A 8 32.41 -3.79 -4.75
CA PRO A 8 32.04 -2.53 -4.11
C PRO A 8 30.54 -2.30 -4.17
N THR A 9 29.95 -1.96 -3.04
CA THR A 9 28.57 -1.52 -2.89
C THR A 9 28.41 -0.15 -3.60
N ALA A 10 27.66 -0.12 -4.69
CA ALA A 10 27.38 1.12 -5.41
C ALA A 10 26.47 2.04 -4.55
N THR A 11 26.97 3.20 -4.17
CA THR A 11 26.21 4.29 -3.56
C THR A 11 25.22 4.81 -4.61
N PRO A 12 23.91 5.05 -4.27
CA PRO A 12 22.98 5.62 -5.22
C PRO A 12 23.44 7.01 -5.64
N PRO A 13 23.30 7.40 -6.92
CA PRO A 13 23.73 8.69 -7.41
C PRO A 13 23.00 9.82 -6.69
N THR A 14 23.74 10.72 -6.08
CA THR A 14 23.24 11.98 -5.50
C THR A 14 22.70 12.84 -6.64
N ALA A 15 21.44 13.22 -6.60
CA ALA A 15 20.84 14.09 -7.61
C ALA A 15 21.57 15.44 -7.65
N SER A 16 21.74 16.02 -8.84
CA SER A 16 22.34 17.35 -8.99
C SER A 16 21.45 18.43 -8.35
N PRO A 17 22.01 19.58 -7.92
CA PRO A 17 21.22 20.68 -7.36
C PRO A 17 20.10 21.17 -8.29
N ASP A 18 20.32 21.16 -9.59
CA ASP A 18 19.30 21.53 -10.59
C ASP A 18 18.18 20.51 -10.70
N ALA A 19 18.50 19.22 -10.54
CA ALA A 19 17.49 18.15 -10.52
C ALA A 19 16.63 18.21 -9.26
N LEU A 20 17.20 18.56 -8.11
CA LEU A 20 16.49 18.80 -6.86
C LEU A 20 15.60 20.04 -6.92
N ALA A 21 16.07 21.14 -7.54
CA ALA A 21 15.28 22.35 -7.76
C ALA A 21 14.07 22.05 -8.66
N ALA A 22 14.28 21.38 -9.80
CA ALA A 22 13.20 20.99 -10.71
C ALA A 22 12.18 20.04 -10.07
N GLN A 23 12.60 19.16 -9.16
CA GLN A 23 11.67 18.30 -8.40
C GLN A 23 10.79 19.09 -7.44
N ASN A 24 11.33 20.15 -6.82
CA ASN A 24 10.57 21.01 -5.91
C ASN A 24 9.50 21.87 -6.61
N GLU A 25 9.60 22.06 -7.92
CA GLU A 25 8.59 22.76 -8.74
C GLU A 25 7.41 21.88 -9.13
N LEU A 26 7.53 20.55 -9.00
CA LEU A 26 6.41 19.63 -9.30
C LEU A 26 5.26 19.84 -8.31
N PRO A 27 4.00 19.79 -8.79
CA PRO A 27 2.84 19.99 -7.93
C PRO A 27 2.76 18.90 -6.84
N ILE A 28 2.34 19.33 -5.64
CA ILE A 28 2.04 18.41 -4.56
C ILE A 28 0.62 17.92 -4.73
N GLU A 29 0.45 16.60 -4.81
CA GLU A 29 -0.85 15.94 -4.86
C GLU A 29 -1.26 15.55 -3.43
N SER A 30 -2.48 15.91 -3.02
CA SER A 30 -3.09 15.45 -1.78
C SER A 30 -3.87 14.16 -2.01
N HIS A 31 -3.94 13.30 -0.99
CA HIS A 31 -4.68 12.04 -1.09
C HIS A 31 -6.16 12.28 -1.38
N PRO A 32 -6.71 11.70 -2.47
CA PRO A 32 -8.05 12.04 -2.95
C PRO A 32 -9.18 11.36 -2.16
N PHE A 33 -8.87 10.28 -1.44
CA PHE A 33 -9.89 9.51 -0.68
C PHE A 33 -9.78 9.80 0.81
N ALA A 34 -10.94 9.87 1.49
CA ALA A 34 -10.99 9.80 2.94
C ALA A 34 -10.65 8.36 3.40
N PRO A 35 -10.02 8.17 4.57
CA PRO A 35 -9.81 6.84 5.14
C PRO A 35 -11.13 6.07 5.26
N PHE A 36 -11.12 4.80 4.89
CA PHE A 36 -12.24 3.88 5.11
C PHE A 36 -11.94 3.04 6.35
N LEU A 37 -12.59 3.38 7.45
CA LEU A 37 -12.33 2.84 8.78
C LEU A 37 -13.65 2.31 9.40
N PRO A 38 -14.06 1.07 9.11
CA PRO A 38 -15.27 0.50 9.70
C PRO A 38 -15.08 0.31 11.22
N GLU A 39 -16.15 0.53 12.00
CA GLU A 39 -16.12 0.43 13.47
C GLU A 39 -15.62 -0.93 13.99
N ASN A 40 -15.97 -2.02 13.27
CA ASN A 40 -15.50 -3.37 13.53
C ASN A 40 -14.14 -3.67 12.91
N GLY A 41 -13.36 -2.65 12.48
CA GLY A 41 -12.10 -2.80 11.77
C GLY A 41 -11.10 -3.71 12.49
N ARG A 42 -10.63 -4.76 11.80
CA ARG A 42 -9.69 -5.77 12.32
C ARG A 42 -8.38 -5.78 11.57
N MET A 43 -8.40 -5.30 10.33
CA MET A 43 -7.25 -5.32 9.44
C MET A 43 -7.20 -4.02 8.63
N LEU A 44 -6.05 -3.34 8.65
CA LEU A 44 -5.80 -2.13 7.88
C LEU A 44 -4.90 -2.44 6.69
N PHE A 45 -5.41 -2.24 5.48
CA PHE A 45 -4.63 -2.31 4.25
C PHE A 45 -4.04 -0.95 3.92
N LEU A 46 -2.73 -0.93 3.67
CA LEU A 46 -1.98 0.25 3.30
C LEU A 46 -1.28 0.04 1.96
N GLY A 47 -1.68 0.84 0.96
CA GLY A 47 -0.90 1.07 -0.25
C GLY A 47 0.08 2.23 -0.06
N SER A 48 0.69 2.68 -1.15
CA SER A 48 1.56 3.86 -1.15
C SER A 48 0.78 5.14 -1.43
N PHE A 49 0.10 5.21 -2.57
CA PHE A 49 -0.75 6.30 -3.03
C PHE A 49 -1.55 5.87 -4.28
N PRO A 50 -2.76 6.37 -4.51
CA PRO A 50 -3.55 5.98 -5.68
C PRO A 50 -2.89 6.42 -7.00
N PRO A 51 -3.18 5.70 -8.12
CA PRO A 51 -2.81 6.18 -9.44
C PRO A 51 -3.56 7.48 -9.79
N THR A 52 -3.16 8.14 -10.87
CA THR A 52 -3.88 9.30 -11.42
C THR A 52 -5.32 8.94 -11.78
N GLU A 53 -6.24 9.89 -11.61
CA GLU A 53 -7.70 9.70 -11.71
C GLU A 53 -8.16 9.11 -13.06
N ASN A 54 -7.46 9.42 -14.15
CA ASN A 54 -7.75 8.85 -15.48
C ASN A 54 -7.59 7.32 -15.57
N ARG A 55 -7.07 6.68 -14.52
CA ARG A 55 -6.96 5.22 -14.41
C ARG A 55 -8.01 4.60 -13.49
N TRP A 56 -8.90 5.40 -12.93
CA TRP A 56 -9.91 4.91 -11.99
C TRP A 56 -11.14 4.40 -12.72
N CYS A 57 -11.65 3.28 -12.27
CA CYS A 57 -12.95 2.75 -12.66
C CYS A 57 -13.99 2.85 -11.52
N MET A 58 -13.57 3.37 -10.36
CA MET A 58 -14.41 3.63 -9.17
C MET A 58 -13.72 4.64 -8.26
N HIS A 59 -14.43 5.21 -7.29
CA HIS A 59 -13.92 6.18 -6.32
C HIS A 59 -13.64 5.51 -4.95
N PHE A 60 -12.88 4.43 -4.97
CA PHE A 60 -12.48 3.69 -3.78
C PHE A 60 -11.06 3.14 -3.93
N TYR A 61 -10.51 2.51 -2.89
CA TYR A 61 -9.14 1.96 -2.88
C TYR A 61 -8.91 0.91 -3.97
N TYR A 62 -7.69 0.87 -4.50
CA TYR A 62 -7.32 0.04 -5.66
C TYR A 62 -8.23 0.29 -6.87
N PRO A 63 -8.40 1.56 -7.29
CA PRO A 63 -9.41 1.99 -8.25
C PRO A 63 -9.16 1.54 -9.69
N ASN A 64 -7.95 1.11 -10.01
CA ASN A 64 -7.59 0.76 -11.38
C ASN A 64 -8.15 -0.62 -11.74
N PHE A 65 -8.98 -0.71 -12.79
CA PHE A 65 -9.61 -1.95 -13.24
C PHE A 65 -8.63 -3.08 -13.56
N ILE A 66 -7.41 -2.74 -14.00
CA ILE A 66 -6.36 -3.75 -14.25
C ILE A 66 -5.57 -4.13 -12.99
N ASN A 67 -5.85 -3.55 -11.81
CA ASN A 67 -5.26 -4.00 -10.56
C ASN A 67 -5.92 -5.30 -10.10
N ASP A 68 -5.15 -6.21 -9.55
CA ASP A 68 -5.64 -7.54 -9.16
C ASP A 68 -6.27 -7.58 -7.75
N PHE A 69 -6.19 -6.51 -6.94
CA PHE A 69 -6.59 -6.53 -5.53
C PHE A 69 -8.01 -7.07 -5.32
N TRP A 70 -9.00 -6.50 -5.96
CA TRP A 70 -10.40 -6.93 -5.79
C TRP A 70 -10.69 -8.28 -6.42
N ARG A 71 -9.89 -8.72 -7.40
CA ARG A 71 -9.95 -10.09 -7.91
C ARG A 71 -9.35 -11.10 -6.95
N ILE A 72 -8.28 -10.70 -6.21
CA ILE A 72 -7.71 -11.51 -5.13
C ILE A 72 -8.74 -11.65 -4.00
N MET A 73 -9.39 -10.56 -3.57
CA MET A 73 -10.44 -10.61 -2.54
C MET A 73 -11.63 -11.47 -2.99
N GLY A 74 -12.10 -11.34 -4.23
CA GLY A 74 -13.15 -12.20 -4.78
C GLY A 74 -12.76 -13.67 -4.74
N HIS A 75 -11.53 -14.01 -5.13
CA HIS A 75 -11.04 -15.37 -5.10
C HIS A 75 -10.94 -15.93 -3.67
N LEU A 76 -10.37 -15.16 -2.73
CA LEU A 76 -10.14 -15.64 -1.35
C LEU A 76 -11.44 -15.83 -0.55
N PHE A 77 -12.43 -14.94 -0.74
CA PHE A 77 -13.64 -14.93 0.08
C PHE A 77 -14.84 -15.63 -0.59
N PHE A 78 -14.86 -15.71 -1.92
CA PHE A 78 -16.02 -16.19 -2.68
C PHE A 78 -15.65 -17.28 -3.71
N ASP A 79 -14.36 -17.66 -3.79
CA ASP A 79 -13.83 -18.55 -4.84
C ASP A 79 -14.18 -18.09 -6.26
N ASP A 80 -14.42 -16.80 -6.42
CA ASP A 80 -14.77 -16.16 -7.68
C ASP A 80 -13.97 -14.86 -7.91
N ARG A 81 -13.02 -14.88 -8.84
CA ARG A 81 -12.21 -13.70 -9.22
C ARG A 81 -13.02 -12.59 -9.86
N GLN A 82 -14.20 -12.88 -10.36
CA GLN A 82 -15.08 -11.92 -11.00
C GLN A 82 -16.16 -11.38 -10.05
N HIS A 83 -16.20 -11.82 -8.79
CA HIS A 83 -17.24 -11.48 -7.82
C HIS A 83 -17.54 -9.98 -7.73
N PHE A 84 -16.51 -9.15 -7.77
CA PHE A 84 -16.63 -7.69 -7.72
C PHE A 84 -16.54 -7.01 -9.10
N VAL A 85 -16.55 -7.76 -10.20
CA VAL A 85 -16.34 -7.22 -11.55
C VAL A 85 -17.66 -7.05 -12.28
N ILE A 86 -17.93 -5.84 -12.80
CA ILE A 86 -18.97 -5.56 -13.77
C ILE A 86 -18.31 -5.56 -15.15
N ALA A 87 -18.34 -6.73 -15.79
CA ALA A 87 -17.52 -7.01 -16.96
C ALA A 87 -17.83 -6.10 -18.16
N ASP A 88 -19.11 -5.88 -18.44
CA ASP A 88 -19.59 -5.09 -19.59
C ASP A 88 -19.18 -3.61 -19.48
N GLU A 89 -19.06 -3.12 -18.23
CA GLU A 89 -18.68 -1.72 -17.96
C GLU A 89 -17.18 -1.56 -17.68
N LYS A 90 -16.41 -2.66 -17.63
CA LYS A 90 -14.97 -2.67 -17.26
C LYS A 90 -14.68 -1.90 -15.98
N ARG A 91 -15.52 -2.07 -14.98
CA ARG A 91 -15.36 -1.48 -13.64
C ARG A 91 -15.61 -2.50 -12.53
N PHE A 92 -15.26 -2.13 -11.33
CA PHE A 92 -15.65 -2.87 -10.13
C PHE A 92 -17.00 -2.37 -9.58
N ASP A 93 -17.74 -3.26 -8.92
CA ASP A 93 -18.93 -2.91 -8.13
C ASP A 93 -18.50 -2.28 -6.81
N GLU A 94 -18.34 -0.95 -6.81
CA GLU A 94 -17.91 -0.20 -5.61
C GLU A 94 -18.87 -0.40 -4.43
N ALA A 95 -20.17 -0.48 -4.68
CA ALA A 95 -21.16 -0.64 -3.61
C ALA A 95 -21.04 -2.02 -2.94
N ALA A 96 -20.86 -3.08 -3.72
CA ALA A 96 -20.63 -4.43 -3.20
C ALA A 96 -19.30 -4.50 -2.42
N ILE A 97 -18.24 -3.90 -2.96
CA ILE A 97 -16.92 -3.82 -2.33
C ILE A 97 -16.99 -3.11 -0.97
N ARG A 98 -17.64 -1.95 -0.88
CA ARG A 98 -17.77 -1.20 0.38
C ARG A 98 -18.55 -1.96 1.43
N ARG A 99 -19.65 -2.64 1.04
CA ARG A 99 -20.39 -3.53 1.96
C ARG A 99 -19.52 -4.64 2.47
N PHE A 100 -18.91 -5.40 1.58
CA PHE A 100 -17.98 -6.50 1.92
C PHE A 100 -16.88 -6.03 2.86
N ALA A 101 -16.22 -4.91 2.54
CA ALA A 101 -15.14 -4.38 3.36
C ALA A 101 -15.62 -3.99 4.77
N ALA A 102 -16.82 -3.40 4.89
CA ALA A 102 -17.41 -3.06 6.18
C ALA A 102 -17.78 -4.31 6.99
N GLU A 103 -18.41 -5.29 6.36
CA GLU A 103 -18.83 -6.55 6.98
C GLU A 103 -17.64 -7.36 7.51
N GLU A 104 -16.57 -7.45 6.71
CA GLU A 104 -15.34 -8.19 7.07
C GLU A 104 -14.37 -7.40 7.97
N GLY A 105 -14.69 -6.13 8.28
CA GLY A 105 -13.82 -5.29 9.10
C GLY A 105 -12.49 -4.94 8.43
N LEU A 106 -12.49 -4.77 7.09
CA LEU A 106 -11.33 -4.38 6.31
C LEU A 106 -11.28 -2.87 6.18
N ALA A 107 -10.25 -2.26 6.75
CA ALA A 107 -9.97 -0.83 6.65
C ALA A 107 -8.97 -0.54 5.54
N PHE A 108 -9.06 0.65 4.95
CA PHE A 108 -8.19 1.07 3.85
C PHE A 108 -7.72 2.50 4.02
N PHE A 109 -6.43 2.68 3.79
CA PHE A 109 -5.81 3.97 3.48
C PHE A 109 -4.48 3.72 2.75
N ASP A 110 -3.66 4.79 2.58
CA ASP A 110 -2.33 4.71 2.01
C ASP A 110 -1.30 5.31 2.98
N THR A 111 -0.04 4.96 2.84
CA THR A 111 1.04 5.42 3.72
C THR A 111 1.46 6.87 3.47
N ALA A 112 1.03 7.48 2.36
CA ALA A 112 1.29 8.87 2.04
C ALA A 112 -0.02 9.67 1.97
N ARG A 113 -0.05 10.84 2.65
CA ARG A 113 -1.13 11.82 2.55
C ARG A 113 -0.88 12.84 1.45
N ARG A 114 0.38 13.20 1.21
CA ARG A 114 0.78 14.13 0.15
C ARG A 114 2.06 13.64 -0.50
N ILE A 115 2.10 13.73 -1.80
CA ILE A 115 3.23 13.29 -2.63
C ILE A 115 3.61 14.33 -3.67
N ARG A 116 4.84 14.18 -4.24
CA ARG A 116 5.17 14.66 -5.58
C ARG A 116 5.34 13.46 -6.49
N ARG A 117 4.72 13.52 -7.66
CA ARG A 117 4.84 12.49 -8.68
C ARG A 117 5.95 12.86 -9.64
N LEU A 118 7.12 12.25 -9.49
CA LEU A 118 8.34 12.58 -10.25
C LEU A 118 8.26 12.17 -11.73
N LYS A 119 7.35 11.24 -12.07
CA LYS A 119 7.01 10.86 -13.44
C LYS A 119 5.50 10.62 -13.50
N GLY A 120 4.87 10.92 -14.61
CA GLY A 120 3.41 10.80 -14.80
C GLY A 120 2.86 9.35 -14.79
N ASN A 121 3.42 8.48 -13.95
CA ASN A 121 3.00 7.08 -13.80
C ASN A 121 2.70 6.75 -12.33
N ALA A 122 2.11 5.57 -12.09
CA ALA A 122 1.70 5.11 -10.77
C ALA A 122 2.75 4.22 -10.08
N SER A 123 4.02 4.26 -10.51
CA SER A 123 5.07 3.44 -9.91
C SER A 123 5.58 4.07 -8.63
N ASP A 124 5.63 3.29 -7.55
CA ASP A 124 6.21 3.67 -6.25
C ASP A 124 7.62 4.26 -6.35
N ALA A 125 8.41 3.80 -7.35
CA ALA A 125 9.77 4.27 -7.58
C ALA A 125 9.86 5.76 -7.96
N PHE A 126 8.72 6.38 -8.33
CA PHE A 126 8.63 7.77 -8.76
C PHE A 126 7.65 8.59 -7.91
N LEU A 127 7.37 8.13 -6.69
CA LEU A 127 6.62 8.86 -5.68
C LEU A 127 7.58 9.38 -4.61
N GLU A 128 7.64 10.69 -4.46
CA GLU A 128 8.26 11.34 -3.32
C GLU A 128 7.19 11.60 -2.27
N VAL A 129 7.34 11.03 -1.08
CA VAL A 129 6.42 11.25 0.04
C VAL A 129 6.75 12.61 0.67
N VAL A 130 5.84 13.58 0.51
CA VAL A 130 5.94 14.91 1.12
C VAL A 130 5.38 14.91 2.54
N GLU A 131 4.29 14.16 2.74
CA GLU A 131 3.64 14.00 4.04
C GLU A 131 3.20 12.54 4.21
N ALA A 132 3.77 11.87 5.20
CA ALA A 132 3.37 10.51 5.56
C ALA A 132 2.03 10.53 6.31
N THR A 133 1.31 9.43 6.21
CA THR A 133 0.08 9.21 6.98
C THR A 133 0.40 8.94 8.44
N ASP A 134 -0.32 9.59 9.33
CA ASP A 134 -0.34 9.25 10.75
C ASP A 134 -1.15 7.96 10.97
N ILE A 135 -0.45 6.84 11.11
CA ILE A 135 -1.05 5.51 11.32
C ILE A 135 -1.79 5.44 12.65
N SER A 136 -1.33 6.17 13.68
CA SER A 136 -1.99 6.21 14.98
C SER A 136 -3.41 6.77 14.86
N SER A 137 -3.58 7.85 14.12
CA SER A 137 -4.90 8.44 13.85
C SER A 137 -5.82 7.49 13.09
N LEU A 138 -5.30 6.66 12.18
CA LEU A 138 -6.11 5.65 11.49
C LEU A 138 -6.58 4.54 12.43
N LEU A 139 -5.73 4.13 13.37
CA LEU A 139 -6.05 3.04 14.30
C LEU A 139 -6.94 3.47 15.47
N ALA A 140 -6.99 4.77 15.81
CA ALA A 140 -7.75 5.28 16.94
C ALA A 140 -9.24 4.88 16.94
N PRO A 141 -10.00 4.97 15.82
CA PRO A 141 -11.41 4.54 15.78
C PRO A 141 -11.60 3.02 15.72
N MET A 142 -10.54 2.23 15.60
CA MET A 142 -10.58 0.78 15.43
C MET A 142 -9.81 0.06 16.55
N PRO A 143 -10.35 -0.05 17.77
CA PRO A 143 -9.61 -0.59 18.93
C PRO A 143 -9.18 -2.05 18.78
N HIS A 144 -9.86 -2.82 17.92
CA HIS A 144 -9.56 -4.23 17.65
C HIS A 144 -8.67 -4.47 16.42
N CYS A 145 -8.27 -3.40 15.72
CA CYS A 145 -7.38 -3.49 14.56
C CYS A 145 -5.93 -3.66 15.04
N ASN A 146 -5.42 -4.87 14.95
CA ASN A 146 -4.05 -5.23 15.30
C ASN A 146 -3.26 -5.82 14.12
N ARG A 147 -3.83 -5.83 12.91
CA ARG A 147 -3.17 -6.29 11.70
C ARG A 147 -3.06 -5.18 10.70
N ILE A 148 -1.84 -4.92 10.25
CA ILE A 148 -1.58 -3.96 9.16
C ILE A 148 -0.95 -4.72 8.01
N VAL A 149 -1.55 -4.61 6.84
CA VAL A 149 -1.12 -5.29 5.60
C VAL A 149 -0.64 -4.25 4.61
N THR A 150 0.62 -4.33 4.20
CA THR A 150 1.12 -3.50 3.12
C THR A 150 1.17 -4.26 1.80
N THR A 151 0.75 -3.61 0.72
CA THR A 151 0.85 -4.12 -0.65
C THR A 151 1.85 -3.27 -1.43
N GLY A 152 3.05 -3.81 -1.64
CA GLY A 152 4.11 -3.09 -2.33
C GLY A 152 5.28 -2.70 -1.43
N GLY A 153 6.36 -2.21 -2.06
CA GLY A 153 7.63 -1.97 -1.38
C GLY A 153 7.68 -0.64 -0.63
N LEU A 154 7.14 0.43 -1.21
CA LEU A 154 7.18 1.77 -0.60
C LEU A 154 6.33 1.81 0.67
N ALA A 155 5.09 1.32 0.61
CA ALA A 155 4.21 1.22 1.77
C ALA A 155 4.85 0.43 2.92
N GLY A 156 5.49 -0.71 2.57
CA GLY A 156 6.20 -1.51 3.57
C GLY A 156 7.36 -0.79 4.22
N LYS A 157 8.14 0.01 3.49
CA LYS A 157 9.24 0.80 4.04
C LYS A 157 8.74 1.87 5.02
N VAL A 158 7.71 2.62 4.62
CA VAL A 158 7.10 3.64 5.49
C VAL A 158 6.59 3.02 6.79
N LEU A 159 5.96 1.84 6.71
CA LEU A 159 5.48 1.14 7.91
C LEU A 159 6.64 0.59 8.76
N CYS A 160 7.74 0.12 8.17
CA CYS A 160 8.94 -0.25 8.90
C CYS A 160 9.45 0.91 9.76
N ASP A 161 9.54 2.11 9.19
CA ASP A 161 9.99 3.31 9.89
C ASP A 161 9.04 3.65 11.05
N THR A 162 7.73 3.53 10.85
CA THR A 162 6.71 3.78 11.88
C THR A 162 6.78 2.79 13.05
N LEU A 163 7.07 1.52 12.75
CA LEU A 163 7.11 0.43 13.75
C LEU A 163 8.51 0.15 14.31
N GLY A 164 9.53 0.87 13.86
CA GLY A 164 10.92 0.60 14.27
C GLY A 164 11.47 -0.72 13.75
N VAL A 165 10.88 -1.29 12.68
CA VAL A 165 11.30 -2.56 12.09
C VAL A 165 12.50 -2.32 11.18
N LYS A 166 13.66 -2.88 11.54
CA LYS A 166 14.93 -2.64 10.84
C LYS A 166 14.97 -3.20 9.42
N GLN A 167 14.23 -4.27 9.16
CA GLN A 167 14.26 -4.95 7.88
C GLN A 167 12.84 -5.30 7.42
N LEU A 168 12.54 -4.94 6.17
CA LEU A 168 11.26 -5.26 5.54
C LEU A 168 10.99 -6.77 5.55
N PRO A 169 9.84 -7.24 6.05
CA PRO A 169 9.49 -8.67 6.05
C PRO A 169 9.58 -9.29 4.65
N LYS A 170 9.81 -10.57 4.56
CA LYS A 170 9.68 -11.28 3.28
C LYS A 170 8.23 -11.23 2.80
N ILE A 171 8.04 -11.21 1.48
CA ILE A 171 6.70 -11.23 0.87
C ILE A 171 5.96 -12.49 1.33
N GLY A 172 4.69 -12.33 1.72
CA GLY A 172 3.83 -13.40 2.26
C GLY A 172 4.12 -13.74 3.71
N THR A 173 4.91 -12.93 4.44
CA THR A 173 5.18 -13.14 5.86
C THR A 173 4.81 -11.89 6.68
N PHE A 174 4.82 -12.06 8.00
CA PHE A 174 4.60 -10.96 8.94
C PHE A 174 5.72 -10.90 9.99
N VAL A 175 5.77 -9.77 10.67
CA VAL A 175 6.54 -9.57 11.90
C VAL A 175 5.59 -9.08 13.00
N HIS A 176 5.70 -9.65 14.17
CA HIS A 176 4.98 -9.19 15.35
C HIS A 176 5.75 -8.04 16.00
N CYS A 177 5.09 -6.90 16.18
CA CYS A 177 5.64 -5.70 16.80
C CYS A 177 4.88 -5.45 18.11
N THR A 178 5.58 -5.50 19.23
CA THR A 178 4.98 -5.29 20.55
C THR A 178 4.78 -3.81 20.84
N ALA A 179 3.77 -3.48 21.63
CA ALA A 179 3.32 -2.11 21.92
C ALA A 179 4.41 -1.19 22.50
N ASP A 180 5.43 -1.77 23.15
CA ASP A 180 6.56 -1.06 23.76
C ASP A 180 7.65 -0.66 22.73
N THR A 181 7.61 -1.20 21.53
CA THR A 181 8.63 -0.94 20.50
C THR A 181 8.29 0.23 19.57
N HIS A 182 7.06 0.76 19.62
CA HIS A 182 6.57 1.82 18.73
C HIS A 182 5.44 2.64 19.38
N ALA A 183 5.08 3.78 18.77
CA ALA A 183 4.14 4.75 19.33
C ALA A 183 2.65 4.41 19.10
N LEU A 184 2.29 3.27 18.50
CA LEU A 184 0.90 2.96 18.18
C LEU A 184 0.08 2.43 19.38
N GLY A 185 0.72 2.14 20.51
CA GLY A 185 0.09 1.81 21.80
C GLY A 185 -0.62 0.45 21.86
N ARG A 186 -0.38 -0.44 20.90
CA ARG A 186 -0.94 -1.80 20.83
C ARG A 186 -0.02 -2.72 20.05
N ASP A 187 -0.11 -4.02 20.26
CA ASP A 187 0.61 -5.00 19.45
C ASP A 187 0.10 -4.99 18.01
N ILE A 188 1.02 -5.06 17.05
CA ILE A 188 0.72 -5.05 15.62
C ILE A 188 1.38 -6.23 14.93
N ASP A 189 0.59 -7.00 14.19
CA ASP A 189 1.08 -7.96 13.21
C ASP A 189 1.23 -7.23 11.86
N PHE A 190 2.46 -6.90 11.50
CA PHE A 190 2.78 -6.25 10.23
C PHE A 190 2.99 -7.29 9.12
N TRP A 191 2.05 -7.40 8.21
CA TRP A 191 2.08 -8.28 7.06
C TRP A 191 2.59 -7.55 5.81
N ARG A 192 3.51 -8.19 5.09
CA ARG A 192 3.92 -7.73 3.77
C ARG A 192 3.40 -8.66 2.69
N MET A 193 2.47 -8.18 1.88
CA MET A 193 1.94 -8.92 0.73
C MET A 193 2.61 -8.47 -0.58
N PRO A 194 2.57 -9.28 -1.65
CA PRO A 194 3.04 -8.85 -2.96
C PRO A 194 2.22 -7.68 -3.46
N SER A 195 2.79 -6.88 -4.35
CA SER A 195 2.02 -5.82 -5.01
C SER A 195 0.88 -6.43 -5.82
N SER A 196 -0.33 -5.90 -5.63
CA SER A 196 -1.51 -6.25 -6.43
C SER A 196 -1.49 -5.64 -7.84
N SER A 197 -0.54 -4.77 -8.15
CA SER A 197 -0.35 -4.23 -9.48
C SER A 197 -0.11 -5.34 -10.49
N ARG A 198 -0.76 -5.28 -11.66
CA ARG A 198 -0.51 -6.22 -12.76
C ARG A 198 0.89 -6.07 -13.35
N ALA A 199 1.54 -4.93 -13.19
CA ALA A 199 2.94 -4.73 -13.56
C ALA A 199 3.92 -5.52 -12.66
N TYR A 200 3.48 -5.99 -11.48
CA TYR A 200 4.30 -6.85 -10.63
C TYR A 200 4.35 -8.27 -11.21
N PRO A 201 5.54 -8.85 -11.45
CA PRO A 201 5.71 -10.08 -12.23
C PRO A 201 5.35 -11.35 -11.43
N LEU A 202 4.13 -11.42 -10.92
CA LEU A 202 3.59 -12.57 -10.21
C LEU A 202 2.15 -12.82 -10.68
N ALA A 203 1.81 -14.07 -10.98
CA ALA A 203 0.45 -14.45 -11.36
C ALA A 203 -0.52 -14.22 -10.20
N LEU A 204 -1.80 -13.95 -10.51
CA LEU A 204 -2.84 -13.66 -9.53
C LEU A 204 -2.93 -14.75 -8.45
N ASP A 205 -2.93 -16.03 -8.84
CA ASP A 205 -3.03 -17.19 -7.92
C ASP A 205 -1.86 -17.29 -6.94
N LYS A 206 -0.72 -16.66 -7.28
CA LYS A 206 0.44 -16.60 -6.38
C LYS A 206 0.46 -15.32 -5.55
N LYS A 207 -0.43 -14.36 -5.85
CA LYS A 207 -0.63 -13.15 -5.05
C LYS A 207 -1.71 -13.37 -3.99
N ALA A 208 -2.67 -14.25 -4.25
CA ALA A 208 -3.68 -14.73 -3.31
C ALA A 208 -3.09 -15.76 -2.35
#